data_d70f21a510fcee20ec59f8ed366b8c06
#
_entry.id   d70f21a510fcee20ec59f8ed366b8c06
#
_cell.length_a   1.000
_cell.length_b   1.000
_cell.length_c   1.000
_cell.angle_alpha   90.00
_cell.angle_beta   90.00
_cell.angle_gamma   90.00
#
_symmetry.space_group_name_H-M   'P 1'
#
loop_
_entity.id
_entity.type
_entity.pdbx_description
1 polymer ?
#
loop_
_entity_poly.entity_id
_entity_poly.type
_entity_poly.pdbx_seq_one_letter_code
_entity_poly.pdbx_strand_id
1 'polypeptide(L)'
;MPVVNNKLCFNGLNAEVLVQEFGSPLYVYEAEVLRERFRAFQAAFSEQVHLHYAMKANSNPTLLRLLQQEGAWIDAVAPLEVRLALDAGFAPERILFTGNNSTSD
;
A
#
# COMPACT_ATOMS: atom_id res chain seq x y z
N MET A 1 13.90 10.30 1.95
CA MET A 1 13.31 11.18 2.98
C MET A 1 14.12 12.46 3.04
N PRO A 2 13.52 13.58 2.70
CA PRO A 2 14.28 14.82 2.64
C PRO A 2 14.65 15.35 4.02
N VAL A 3 15.81 15.96 4.09
CA VAL A 3 16.28 16.67 5.27
C VAL A 3 16.25 18.16 4.95
N VAL A 4 15.47 18.91 5.72
CA VAL A 4 15.31 20.35 5.54
C VAL A 4 15.73 21.05 6.84
N ASN A 5 16.68 21.99 6.74
CA ASN A 5 17.19 22.73 7.90
C ASN A 5 17.66 21.79 9.02
N ASN A 6 18.42 20.75 8.67
CA ASN A 6 18.90 19.71 9.59
C ASN A 6 17.80 18.89 10.27
N LYS A 7 16.59 18.88 9.72
CA LYS A 7 15.49 18.11 10.29
C LYS A 7 14.94 17.16 9.26
N LEU A 8 14.67 15.93 9.70
CA LEU A 8 14.05 14.92 8.86
C LEU A 8 12.58 15.27 8.66
N CYS A 9 12.13 15.35 7.41
CA CYS A 9 10.76 15.72 7.07
C CYS A 9 10.11 14.70 6.16
N PHE A 10 8.79 14.55 6.30
CA PHE A 10 7.95 13.69 5.47
C PHE A 10 6.87 14.56 4.87
N ASN A 11 6.91 14.77 3.55
CA ASN A 11 5.96 15.61 2.83
C ASN A 11 5.82 16.99 3.48
N GLY A 12 6.95 17.59 3.84
CA GLY A 12 6.99 18.90 4.49
C GLY A 12 6.73 18.90 5.98
N LEU A 13 6.43 17.75 6.58
CA LEU A 13 6.15 17.66 8.01
C LEU A 13 7.39 17.19 8.76
N ASN A 14 7.73 17.89 9.84
CA ASN A 14 8.88 17.58 10.67
C ASN A 14 8.64 16.29 11.46
N ALA A 15 9.63 15.39 11.45
CA ALA A 15 9.51 14.10 12.15
C ALA A 15 9.26 14.25 13.65
N GLU A 16 9.88 15.24 14.29
CA GLU A 16 9.67 15.49 15.72
C GLU A 16 8.22 15.86 16.02
N VAL A 17 7.62 16.68 15.16
CA VAL A 17 6.22 17.08 15.32
C VAL A 17 5.31 15.88 15.17
N LEU A 18 5.60 15.00 14.18
CA LEU A 18 4.80 13.79 13.98
C LEU A 18 4.87 12.87 15.19
N VAL A 19 6.06 12.69 15.77
CA VAL A 19 6.21 11.86 16.96
C VAL A 19 5.46 12.45 18.17
N GLN A 20 5.51 13.77 18.33
CA GLN A 20 4.79 14.44 19.41
C GLN A 20 3.28 14.26 19.28
N GLU A 21 2.76 14.30 18.04
CA GLU A 21 1.32 14.20 17.80
C GLU A 21 0.81 12.76 17.85
N PHE A 22 1.56 11.81 17.30
CA PHE A 22 1.10 10.43 17.14
C PHE A 22 1.81 9.41 18.01
N GLY A 23 2.85 9.82 18.72
CA GLY A 23 3.60 8.95 19.63
C GLY A 23 4.74 8.22 18.95
N SER A 24 5.44 7.41 19.71
CA SER A 24 6.62 6.67 19.30
C SER A 24 6.55 5.25 19.87
N PRO A 25 6.94 4.20 19.13
CA PRO A 25 7.43 4.22 17.74
C PRO A 25 6.32 4.56 16.75
N LEU A 26 6.71 5.11 15.60
CA LEU A 26 5.76 5.55 14.59
C LEU A 26 6.26 5.16 13.19
N TYR A 27 5.39 4.53 12.40
CA TYR A 27 5.65 4.26 10.99
C TYR A 27 5.00 5.34 10.14
N VAL A 28 5.77 5.98 9.29
CA VAL A 28 5.30 7.07 8.44
C VAL A 28 5.41 6.67 6.98
N TYR A 29 4.31 6.81 6.24
CA TYR A 29 4.27 6.52 4.80
C TYR A 29 3.95 7.81 4.05
N GLU A 30 4.73 8.08 3.01
CA GLU A 30 4.49 9.22 2.13
C GLU A 30 3.69 8.74 0.91
N ALA A 31 2.44 9.17 0.81
CA ALA A 31 1.53 8.72 -0.26
C ALA A 31 2.08 9.04 -1.65
N GLU A 32 2.67 10.21 -1.82
CA GLU A 32 3.20 10.61 -3.14
C GLU A 32 4.37 9.73 -3.57
N VAL A 33 5.24 9.36 -2.64
CA VAL A 33 6.36 8.46 -2.94
C VAL A 33 5.83 7.10 -3.36
N LEU A 34 4.83 6.59 -2.66
CA LEU A 34 4.22 5.30 -2.99
C LEU A 34 3.59 5.34 -4.38
N ARG A 35 2.85 6.39 -4.70
CA ARG A 35 2.23 6.56 -6.02
C ARG A 35 3.28 6.63 -7.12
N GLU A 36 4.33 7.41 -6.91
CA GLU A 36 5.42 7.53 -7.89
C GLU A 36 6.08 6.19 -8.16
N ARG A 37 6.34 5.41 -7.11
CA ARG A 37 6.96 4.10 -7.25
C ARG A 37 6.06 3.14 -8.01
N PHE A 38 4.78 3.12 -7.68
CA PHE A 38 3.83 2.28 -8.40
C PHE A 38 3.75 2.66 -9.86
N ARG A 39 3.66 3.96 -10.17
CA ARG A 39 3.60 4.45 -11.54
C ARG A 39 4.86 4.14 -12.32
N ALA A 40 6.02 4.23 -11.67
CA ALA A 40 7.29 3.90 -12.31
C ALA A 40 7.34 2.41 -12.69
N PHE A 41 6.90 1.53 -11.80
CA PHE A 41 6.83 0.11 -12.10
C PHE A 41 5.85 -0.17 -13.22
N GLN A 42 4.66 0.42 -13.16
CA GLN A 42 3.65 0.20 -14.20
C GLN A 42 4.13 0.68 -15.56
N ALA A 43 4.83 1.81 -15.61
CA ALA A 43 5.37 2.36 -16.85
C ALA A 43 6.50 1.51 -17.45
N ALA A 44 7.21 0.75 -16.60
CA ALA A 44 8.30 -0.13 -17.06
C ALA A 44 7.79 -1.39 -17.75
N PHE A 45 6.50 -1.73 -17.58
CA PHE A 45 5.89 -2.90 -18.19
C PHE A 45 4.83 -2.48 -19.18
N SER A 46 4.41 -3.43 -20.06
CA SER A 46 3.35 -3.13 -21.03
C SER A 46 1.99 -2.99 -20.33
N GLU A 47 1.03 -2.37 -21.02
CA GLU A 47 -0.33 -2.20 -20.51
C GLU A 47 -1.02 -3.53 -20.23
N GLN A 48 -0.51 -4.63 -20.80
CA GLN A 48 -1.07 -5.95 -20.58
C GLN A 48 -0.60 -6.60 -19.29
N VAL A 49 0.34 -5.96 -18.57
CA VAL A 49 0.87 -6.45 -17.30
C VAL A 49 0.16 -5.74 -16.16
N HIS A 50 -0.36 -6.53 -15.21
CA HIS A 50 -1.01 -6.02 -14.02
C HIS A 50 -0.10 -6.20 -12.82
N LEU A 51 0.11 -5.14 -12.05
CA LEU A 51 0.90 -5.21 -10.83
C LEU A 51 0.01 -5.64 -9.67
N HIS A 52 0.38 -6.74 -9.03
CA HIS A 52 -0.33 -7.26 -7.86
C HIS A 52 0.43 -6.86 -6.61
N TYR A 53 -0.25 -6.18 -5.70
CA TYR A 53 0.34 -5.85 -4.41
C TYR A 53 0.17 -7.02 -3.45
N ALA A 54 1.29 -7.50 -2.89
CA ALA A 54 1.27 -8.57 -1.89
C ALA A 54 0.92 -7.96 -0.54
N MET A 55 -0.33 -8.03 -0.14
CA MET A 55 -0.81 -7.34 1.05
C MET A 55 -0.31 -7.95 2.35
N LYS A 56 0.34 -9.11 2.31
CA LYS A 56 1.00 -9.65 3.50
C LYS A 56 2.12 -8.75 4.00
N ALA A 57 2.67 -7.90 3.12
CA ALA A 57 3.71 -6.95 3.50
C ALA A 57 3.15 -5.84 4.38
N ASN A 58 1.97 -5.36 4.07
CA ASN A 58 1.27 -4.34 4.85
C ASN A 58 -0.17 -4.26 4.37
N SER A 59 -1.11 -4.56 5.26
CA SER A 59 -2.53 -4.57 4.94
C SER A 59 -3.29 -3.36 5.49
N ASN A 60 -2.59 -2.27 5.78
CA ASN A 60 -3.22 -1.05 6.27
C ASN A 60 -4.30 -0.57 5.30
N PRO A 61 -5.54 -0.34 5.76
CA PRO A 61 -6.65 0.03 4.88
C PRO A 61 -6.40 1.29 4.04
N THR A 62 -5.73 2.29 4.61
CA THR A 62 -5.42 3.52 3.87
C THR A 62 -4.45 3.25 2.73
N LEU A 63 -3.44 2.42 3.00
CA LEU A 63 -2.47 2.02 1.98
C LEU A 63 -3.15 1.24 0.86
N LEU A 64 -4.03 0.31 1.21
CA LEU A 64 -4.77 -0.49 0.23
C LEU A 64 -5.64 0.40 -0.66
N ARG A 65 -6.35 1.37 -0.07
CA ARG A 65 -7.18 2.30 -0.85
C ARG A 65 -6.34 3.12 -1.81
N LEU A 66 -5.18 3.57 -1.38
CA LEU A 66 -4.29 4.36 -2.21
C LEU A 66 -3.83 3.55 -3.42
N LEU A 67 -3.43 2.31 -3.22
CA LEU A 67 -3.03 1.42 -4.30
C LEU A 67 -4.20 1.09 -5.22
N GLN A 68 -5.38 0.91 -4.66
CA GLN A 68 -6.59 0.67 -5.44
C GLN A 68 -6.88 1.85 -6.36
N GLN A 69 -6.73 3.07 -5.88
CA GLN A 69 -6.93 4.28 -6.68
C GLN A 69 -5.92 4.37 -7.83
N GLU A 70 -4.72 3.83 -7.64
CA GLU A 70 -3.69 3.81 -8.69
C GLU A 70 -3.86 2.66 -9.69
N GLY A 71 -4.83 1.80 -9.46
CA GLY A 71 -5.11 0.70 -10.40
C GLY A 71 -4.39 -0.60 -10.09
N ALA A 72 -3.83 -0.76 -8.91
CA ALA A 72 -3.18 -2.01 -8.52
C ALA A 72 -4.20 -3.14 -8.38
N TRP A 73 -3.73 -4.34 -8.58
CA TRP A 73 -4.44 -5.56 -8.25
C TRP A 73 -3.88 -6.09 -6.94
N ILE A 74 -4.49 -7.12 -6.36
CA ILE A 74 -4.11 -7.63 -5.04
C ILE A 74 -3.74 -9.10 -5.13
N ASP A 75 -2.68 -9.46 -4.39
CA ASP A 75 -2.31 -10.83 -4.10
C ASP A 75 -2.62 -11.09 -2.63
N ALA A 76 -3.66 -11.87 -2.36
CA ALA A 76 -4.12 -12.20 -1.02
C ALA A 76 -3.82 -13.67 -0.71
N VAL A 77 -3.34 -13.95 0.49
CA VAL A 77 -2.95 -15.31 0.88
C VAL A 77 -3.85 -15.91 1.96
N ALA A 78 -4.82 -15.16 2.46
CA ALA A 78 -5.76 -15.62 3.49
C ALA A 78 -7.15 -15.04 3.23
N PRO A 79 -8.23 -15.74 3.67
CA PRO A 79 -9.58 -15.21 3.50
C PRO A 79 -9.79 -13.83 4.11
N LEU A 80 -9.18 -13.55 5.26
CA LEU A 80 -9.27 -12.23 5.88
C LEU A 80 -8.68 -11.15 4.97
N GLU A 81 -7.57 -11.46 4.28
CA GLU A 81 -6.97 -10.51 3.36
C GLU A 81 -7.89 -10.21 2.17
N VAL A 82 -8.58 -11.22 1.67
CA VAL A 82 -9.56 -11.02 0.61
C VAL A 82 -10.65 -10.06 1.08
N ARG A 83 -11.12 -10.22 2.31
CA ARG A 83 -12.14 -9.35 2.87
C ARG A 83 -11.63 -7.92 3.01
N LEU A 84 -10.41 -7.75 3.52
CA LEU A 84 -9.82 -6.43 3.67
C LEU A 84 -9.65 -5.74 2.31
N ALA A 85 -9.28 -6.50 1.27
CA ALA A 85 -9.16 -5.96 -0.07
C ALA A 85 -10.51 -5.49 -0.61
N LEU A 86 -11.55 -6.30 -0.44
CA LEU A 86 -12.89 -5.92 -0.85
C LEU A 86 -13.36 -4.65 -0.14
N ASP A 87 -13.11 -4.57 1.17
CA ASP A 87 -13.48 -3.40 1.97
C ASP A 87 -12.72 -2.15 1.52
N ALA A 88 -11.51 -2.32 1.00
CA ALA A 88 -10.71 -1.20 0.47
C ALA A 88 -11.15 -0.75 -0.92
N GLY A 89 -12.07 -1.47 -1.56
CA GLY A 89 -12.62 -1.07 -2.85
C GLY A 89 -12.10 -1.84 -4.06
N PHE A 90 -11.27 -2.87 -3.86
CA PHE A 90 -10.81 -3.69 -4.98
C PHE A 90 -11.95 -4.52 -5.54
N ALA A 91 -12.07 -4.53 -6.88
CA ALA A 91 -13.04 -5.40 -7.54
C ALA A 91 -12.62 -6.86 -7.36
N PRO A 92 -13.57 -7.79 -7.20
CA PRO A 92 -13.23 -9.20 -7.03
C PRO A 92 -12.31 -9.76 -8.12
N GLU A 93 -12.47 -9.31 -9.36
CA GLU A 93 -11.66 -9.75 -10.49
C GLU A 93 -10.19 -9.33 -10.36
N ARG A 94 -9.89 -8.36 -9.50
CA ARG A 94 -8.56 -7.84 -9.30
C ARG A 94 -7.88 -8.42 -8.06
N ILE A 95 -8.51 -9.39 -7.41
CA ILE A 95 -7.98 -10.05 -6.22
C ILE A 95 -7.59 -11.47 -6.60
N LEU A 96 -6.29 -11.77 -6.55
CA LEU A 96 -5.78 -13.12 -6.78
C LEU A 96 -5.54 -13.76 -5.42
N PHE A 97 -6.14 -14.93 -5.20
CA PHE A 97 -5.93 -15.68 -3.97
C PHE A 97 -4.86 -16.75 -4.21
N THR A 98 -3.73 -16.62 -3.50
CA THR A 98 -2.60 -17.51 -3.65
C THR A 98 -2.32 -18.32 -2.38
N GLY A 99 -3.26 -18.36 -1.45
CA GLY A 99 -3.10 -19.09 -0.20
C GLY A 99 -3.10 -20.59 -0.39
N ASN A 100 -2.31 -21.27 0.44
CA ASN A 100 -2.30 -22.72 0.53
C ASN A 100 -3.22 -23.19 1.64
N ASN A 101 -3.72 -24.43 1.53
CA ASN A 101 -4.59 -25.03 2.55
C ASN A 101 -5.87 -24.20 2.79
N SER A 102 -6.36 -23.56 1.76
CA SER A 102 -7.60 -22.80 1.87
C SER A 102 -8.80 -23.74 1.90
N THR A 103 -9.80 -23.41 2.70
CA THR A 103 -11.10 -24.06 2.63
C THR A 103 -11.94 -23.36 1.56
N SER A 104 -13.07 -23.96 1.20
CA SER A 104 -13.90 -23.46 0.10
C SER A 104 -14.74 -22.24 0.47
N ASP A 105 -14.29 -21.45 1.37
CA ASP A 105 -15.05 -20.27 1.84
C ASP A 105 -14.96 -19.09 0.87
#